data_71058e9742b2f96e45ec514263b33887
#
_entry.id   71058e9742b2f96e45ec514263b33887
#
_cell.length_a   1.000
_cell.length_b   1.000
_cell.length_c   1.000
_cell.angle_alpha   90.00
_cell.angle_beta   90.00
_cell.angle_gamma   90.00
#
_symmetry.space_group_name_H-M   'P 1'
#
loop_
_entity.id
_entity.type
_entity.pdbx_description
1 polymer ?
#
loop_
_entity_poly.entity_id
_entity_poly.type
_entity_poly.pdbx_seq_one_letter_code
_entity_poly.pdbx_strand_id
1 'polypeptide(L)'
;MRSNDTIILGAGMTGVAAGWASGLPVYEATDRPGGICSSYYVRPDHNERLTSLPEDEEVYHFEVGGGHWIFGGDPSVHRLIESLVDVRTYERNSAAYFPGRDLLVPYPMQNNLRFFEDNLAAQALQEMARGDNSSEEVETMYEWMEKYFGPTLCELFFHPFHEMYTAGLWTEIAPQDKYKSPVSLPLAIEGAFDDTPAVGYNATFIYPREGLDALSRRLAAGTEVRYGKRAVEVNPDRKTVHFSDGSSERYETLISTLPLNKMVEMIGLEVEERAYPSPSVLVVNIGAKKGPDCPEEQWLYIPESGPD
;
A
#
# COMPACT_ATOMS: atom_id res chain seq x y z
N MET A 1 -5.05 27.37 -25.71
CA MET A 1 -5.81 27.08 -24.47
C MET A 1 -5.06 27.75 -23.35
N ARG A 2 -5.69 28.56 -22.55
CA ARG A 2 -5.07 29.16 -21.37
C ARG A 2 -4.90 28.03 -20.32
N SER A 3 -3.72 27.91 -19.72
CA SER A 3 -3.41 26.89 -18.70
C SER A 3 -4.32 26.98 -17.45
N ASN A 4 -5.17 27.98 -17.38
CA ASN A 4 -6.02 28.29 -16.22
C ASN A 4 -7.36 27.53 -16.16
N ASP A 5 -7.66 26.70 -17.17
CA ASP A 5 -8.96 26.05 -17.26
C ASP A 5 -8.91 24.55 -16.90
N THR A 6 -7.73 24.07 -16.45
CA THR A 6 -7.53 22.69 -15.94
C THR A 6 -7.27 22.73 -14.45
N ILE A 7 -7.99 21.90 -13.70
CA ILE A 7 -7.84 21.78 -12.24
C ILE A 7 -7.59 20.34 -11.83
N ILE A 8 -6.96 20.15 -10.68
CA ILE A 8 -6.66 18.84 -10.08
C ILE A 8 -7.41 18.71 -8.75
N LEU A 9 -8.12 17.60 -8.54
CA LEU A 9 -8.74 17.27 -7.26
C LEU A 9 -7.91 16.24 -6.51
N GLY A 10 -7.61 16.55 -5.24
CA GLY A 10 -6.84 15.76 -4.29
C GLY A 10 -5.36 16.11 -4.30
N ALA A 11 -4.82 16.45 -3.12
CA ALA A 11 -3.39 16.69 -2.90
C ALA A 11 -2.70 15.48 -2.21
N GLY A 12 -3.15 14.26 -2.50
CA GLY A 12 -2.35 13.06 -2.25
C GLY A 12 -1.08 13.09 -3.09
N MET A 13 -0.18 12.11 -2.91
CA MET A 13 1.11 12.08 -3.61
C MET A 13 0.95 12.27 -5.13
N THR A 14 -0.01 11.60 -5.75
CA THR A 14 -0.29 11.70 -7.19
C THR A 14 -0.70 13.11 -7.60
N GLY A 15 -1.63 13.73 -6.86
CA GLY A 15 -2.15 15.04 -7.22
C GLY A 15 -1.13 16.17 -7.02
N VAL A 16 -0.34 16.14 -5.94
CA VAL A 16 0.72 17.15 -5.75
C VAL A 16 1.83 16.99 -6.78
N ALA A 17 2.19 15.75 -7.15
CA ALA A 17 3.17 15.52 -8.20
C ALA A 17 2.68 16.00 -9.56
N ALA A 18 1.41 15.78 -9.89
CA ALA A 18 0.79 16.28 -11.12
C ALA A 18 0.76 17.82 -11.14
N GLY A 19 0.37 18.46 -10.01
CA GLY A 19 0.37 19.92 -9.88
C GLY A 19 1.78 20.51 -10.00
N TRP A 20 2.75 19.90 -9.33
CA TRP A 20 4.16 20.31 -9.37
C TRP A 20 4.74 20.25 -10.80
N ALA A 21 4.47 19.16 -11.51
CA ALA A 21 4.98 18.95 -12.85
C ALA A 21 4.29 19.83 -13.92
N SER A 22 3.02 20.16 -13.72
CA SER A 22 2.20 20.87 -14.72
C SER A 22 2.01 22.36 -14.43
N GLY A 23 2.23 22.80 -13.19
CA GLY A 23 1.87 24.14 -12.72
C GLY A 23 0.36 24.37 -12.58
N LEU A 24 -0.44 23.31 -12.57
CA LEU A 24 -1.90 23.39 -12.44
C LEU A 24 -2.31 23.49 -10.96
N PRO A 25 -3.40 24.21 -10.65
CA PRO A 25 -3.92 24.34 -9.30
C PRO A 25 -4.51 23.02 -8.81
N VAL A 26 -4.21 22.69 -7.55
CA VAL A 26 -4.68 21.48 -6.85
C VAL A 26 -5.65 21.87 -5.74
N TYR A 27 -6.79 21.22 -5.64
CA TYR A 27 -7.80 21.43 -4.62
C TYR A 27 -7.80 20.26 -3.63
N GLU A 28 -7.57 20.56 -2.34
CA GLU A 28 -7.42 19.56 -1.28
C GLU A 28 -8.46 19.74 -0.19
N ALA A 29 -9.03 18.64 0.25
CA ALA A 29 -10.10 18.63 1.25
C ALA A 29 -9.61 19.00 2.67
N THR A 30 -8.37 18.69 2.98
CA THR A 30 -7.75 18.87 4.29
C THR A 30 -6.89 20.14 4.35
N ASP A 31 -6.16 20.34 5.43
CA ASP A 31 -5.25 21.46 5.66
C ASP A 31 -3.80 21.16 5.27
N ARG A 32 -3.55 19.96 4.72
CA ARG A 32 -2.19 19.47 4.36
C ARG A 32 -2.18 18.57 3.14
N PRO A 33 -1.02 18.43 2.47
CA PRO A 33 -0.84 17.48 1.37
C PRO A 33 -0.51 16.09 1.88
N GLY A 34 -0.49 15.10 0.97
CA GLY A 34 0.00 13.74 1.19
C GLY A 34 -1.09 12.67 1.18
N GLY A 35 -2.33 13.02 1.50
CA GLY A 35 -3.40 12.02 1.58
C GLY A 35 -3.06 10.91 2.58
N ILE A 36 -3.08 9.65 2.14
CA ILE A 36 -2.70 8.50 3.00
C ILE A 36 -1.21 8.48 3.37
N CYS A 37 -0.36 9.19 2.62
CA CYS A 37 1.07 9.37 2.90
C CYS A 37 1.36 10.58 3.81
N SER A 38 0.32 11.22 4.36
CA SER A 38 0.53 12.27 5.35
C SER A 38 0.87 11.68 6.71
N SER A 39 1.57 12.46 7.53
CA SER A 39 2.03 12.04 8.86
C SER A 39 1.40 12.89 9.96
N TYR A 40 1.47 12.37 11.17
CA TYR A 40 1.16 13.10 12.39
C TYR A 40 2.08 12.62 13.53
N TYR A 41 2.14 13.42 14.58
CA TYR A 41 2.96 13.11 15.75
C TYR A 41 2.09 13.04 17.00
N VAL A 42 2.46 12.18 17.94
CA VAL A 42 1.76 12.03 19.22
C VAL A 42 2.80 11.97 20.32
N ARG A 43 2.61 12.76 21.39
CA ARG A 43 3.46 12.71 22.58
C ARG A 43 3.17 11.43 23.38
N PRO A 44 4.17 10.87 24.07
CA PRO A 44 3.92 9.78 25.02
C PRO A 44 2.79 10.17 26.00
N ASP A 45 1.91 9.23 26.28
CA ASP A 45 0.77 9.40 27.21
C ASP A 45 -0.29 10.43 26.80
N HIS A 46 -0.25 10.95 25.58
CA HIS A 46 -1.23 11.86 24.99
C HIS A 46 -1.90 11.26 23.77
N ASN A 47 -3.15 11.69 23.48
CA ASN A 47 -3.90 11.28 22.30
C ASN A 47 -4.06 12.39 21.25
N GLU A 48 -3.53 13.59 21.53
CA GLU A 48 -3.60 14.71 20.60
C GLU A 48 -2.63 14.50 19.44
N ARG A 49 -3.16 14.65 18.22
CA ARG A 49 -2.37 14.57 16.99
C ARG A 49 -1.77 15.93 16.66
N LEU A 50 -0.46 16.01 16.67
CA LEU A 50 0.28 17.18 16.22
C LEU A 50 0.56 17.05 14.73
N THR A 51 0.47 18.16 14.01
CA THR A 51 0.66 18.21 12.54
C THR A 51 2.10 18.55 12.14
N SER A 52 2.92 18.90 13.10
CA SER A 52 4.36 19.21 12.94
C SER A 52 5.17 18.58 14.06
N LEU A 53 6.43 18.26 13.76
CA LEU A 53 7.37 17.77 14.76
C LEU A 53 7.61 18.86 15.80
N PRO A 54 7.33 18.65 17.09
CA PRO A 54 7.69 19.58 18.15
C PRO A 54 9.21 19.54 18.38
N GLU A 55 9.79 20.68 18.76
CA GLU A 55 11.23 20.82 18.95
C GLU A 55 11.72 20.39 20.35
N ASP A 56 10.82 20.20 21.29
CA ASP A 56 11.10 20.19 22.71
C ASP A 56 10.92 18.87 23.45
N GLU A 57 10.31 17.86 22.83
CA GLU A 57 9.94 16.60 23.50
C GLU A 57 10.01 15.38 22.60
N GLU A 58 10.10 14.20 23.22
CA GLU A 58 9.95 12.91 22.53
C GLU A 58 8.53 12.76 21.96
N VAL A 59 8.44 12.31 20.72
CA VAL A 59 7.17 12.01 20.04
C VAL A 59 7.24 10.72 19.27
N TYR A 60 6.09 10.08 19.12
CA TYR A 60 5.89 9.03 18.12
C TYR A 60 5.49 9.65 16.79
N HIS A 61 6.15 9.24 15.73
CA HIS A 61 5.82 9.63 14.37
C HIS A 61 5.00 8.52 13.70
N PHE A 62 3.80 8.86 13.22
CA PHE A 62 2.90 7.93 12.57
C PHE A 62 2.49 8.42 11.18
N GLU A 63 2.28 7.49 10.26
CA GLU A 63 1.65 7.75 8.97
C GLU A 63 0.16 7.44 9.02
N VAL A 64 -0.65 8.28 8.36
CA VAL A 64 -2.12 8.18 8.40
C VAL A 64 -2.60 6.87 7.76
N GLY A 65 -2.00 6.48 6.65
CA GLY A 65 -2.35 5.27 5.91
C GLY A 65 -1.58 4.01 6.32
N GLY A 66 -0.76 4.08 7.39
CA GLY A 66 0.21 3.03 7.72
C GLY A 66 1.48 3.10 6.87
N GLY A 67 2.38 2.14 7.00
CA GLY A 67 3.67 2.15 6.32
C GLY A 67 3.55 2.07 4.81
N HIS A 68 3.99 3.11 4.12
CA HIS A 68 4.07 3.18 2.67
C HIS A 68 5.54 3.36 2.27
N TRP A 69 6.14 2.33 1.70
CA TRP A 69 7.54 2.34 1.29
C TRP A 69 7.66 2.61 -0.20
N ILE A 70 8.78 3.18 -0.64
CA ILE A 70 9.05 3.46 -2.06
C ILE A 70 9.90 2.32 -2.61
N PHE A 71 9.26 1.45 -3.38
CA PHE A 71 9.91 0.31 -4.01
C PHE A 71 10.25 0.60 -5.45
N GLY A 72 11.30 -0.05 -5.96
CA GLY A 72 11.63 -0.18 -7.38
C GLY A 72 11.34 1.08 -8.20
N GLY A 73 11.07 0.90 -9.46
CA GLY A 73 10.56 1.95 -10.32
C GLY A 73 11.58 2.56 -11.28
N ASP A 74 11.18 3.62 -11.96
CA ASP A 74 12.01 4.32 -12.93
C ASP A 74 13.15 5.08 -12.23
N PRO A 75 14.42 4.89 -12.65
CA PRO A 75 15.56 5.61 -12.09
C PRO A 75 15.44 7.15 -12.15
N SER A 76 14.65 7.70 -13.08
CA SER A 76 14.41 9.14 -13.13
C SER A 76 13.52 9.61 -11.98
N VAL A 77 12.54 8.79 -11.58
CA VAL A 77 11.67 9.07 -10.42
C VAL A 77 12.48 8.99 -9.13
N HIS A 78 13.36 7.99 -8.98
CA HIS A 78 14.26 7.89 -7.84
C HIS A 78 15.14 9.13 -7.71
N ARG A 79 15.80 9.55 -8.79
CA ARG A 79 16.62 10.77 -8.78
C ARG A 79 15.80 12.03 -8.43
N LEU A 80 14.55 12.12 -8.89
CA LEU A 80 13.66 13.22 -8.52
C LEU A 80 13.39 13.19 -7.00
N ILE A 81 13.03 12.05 -6.44
CA ILE A 81 12.76 11.90 -5.01
C ILE A 81 14.00 12.29 -4.19
N GLU A 82 15.17 11.76 -4.53
CA GLU A 82 16.46 12.06 -3.89
C GLU A 82 16.86 13.53 -3.99
N SER A 83 16.43 14.22 -5.06
CA SER A 83 16.64 15.67 -5.22
C SER A 83 15.74 16.53 -4.33
N LEU A 84 14.60 15.97 -3.88
CA LEU A 84 13.60 16.68 -3.08
C LEU A 84 13.76 16.43 -1.57
N VAL A 85 14.15 15.21 -1.19
CA VAL A 85 14.23 14.77 0.20
C VAL A 85 15.46 13.88 0.44
N ASP A 86 16.02 13.92 1.66
CA ASP A 86 17.05 12.95 2.07
C ASP A 86 16.43 11.58 2.30
N VAL A 87 16.90 10.57 1.59
CA VAL A 87 16.38 9.20 1.67
C VAL A 87 17.42 8.23 2.25
N ARG A 88 16.94 7.14 2.82
CA ARG A 88 17.73 6.00 3.22
C ARG A 88 17.25 4.76 2.48
N THR A 89 18.18 3.93 2.02
CA THR A 89 17.90 2.62 1.44
C THR A 89 17.85 1.57 2.54
N TYR A 90 16.89 0.66 2.42
CA TYR A 90 16.69 -0.47 3.31
C TYR A 90 16.59 -1.77 2.51
N GLU A 91 17.12 -2.83 3.08
CA GLU A 91 16.77 -4.19 2.70
C GLU A 91 15.48 -4.57 3.43
N ARG A 92 14.54 -5.16 2.69
CA ARG A 92 13.29 -5.60 3.28
C ARG A 92 13.51 -6.83 4.14
N ASN A 93 13.28 -6.69 5.44
CA ASN A 93 13.22 -7.78 6.39
C ASN A 93 11.76 -7.99 6.81
N SER A 94 11.13 -9.07 6.34
CA SER A 94 9.74 -9.39 6.62
C SER A 94 9.55 -10.87 6.87
N ALA A 95 8.56 -11.22 7.69
CA ALA A 95 8.25 -12.61 8.01
C ALA A 95 6.74 -12.84 8.10
N ALA A 96 6.33 -14.10 7.99
CA ALA A 96 5.01 -14.58 8.41
C ALA A 96 5.12 -15.12 9.85
N TYR A 97 4.26 -14.64 10.72
CA TYR A 97 4.16 -15.12 12.09
C TYR A 97 2.89 -15.95 12.28
N PHE A 98 3.03 -17.13 12.81
CA PHE A 98 1.95 -18.08 13.08
C PHE A 98 1.78 -18.22 14.60
N PRO A 99 0.89 -17.44 15.24
CA PRO A 99 0.74 -17.41 16.69
C PRO A 99 0.42 -18.78 17.30
N GLY A 100 -0.44 -19.58 16.65
CA GLY A 100 -0.82 -20.91 17.10
C GLY A 100 0.33 -21.93 17.15
N ARG A 101 1.46 -21.62 16.49
CA ARG A 101 2.68 -22.46 16.45
C ARG A 101 3.87 -21.79 17.09
N ASP A 102 3.75 -20.54 17.51
CA ASP A 102 4.87 -19.66 17.93
C ASP A 102 6.03 -19.68 16.91
N LEU A 103 5.68 -19.60 15.64
CA LEU A 103 6.59 -19.78 14.53
C LEU A 103 6.71 -18.51 13.68
N LEU A 104 7.94 -18.04 13.51
CA LEU A 104 8.30 -16.94 12.62
C LEU A 104 9.03 -17.50 11.40
N VAL A 105 8.49 -17.25 10.20
CA VAL A 105 9.04 -17.73 8.93
C VAL A 105 9.42 -16.55 8.06
N PRO A 106 10.68 -16.41 7.62
CA PRO A 106 11.06 -15.34 6.71
C PRO A 106 10.17 -15.31 5.45
N TYR A 107 9.81 -14.12 4.99
CA TYR A 107 8.94 -13.96 3.82
C TYR A 107 9.78 -13.63 2.56
N PRO A 108 9.50 -14.26 1.41
CA PRO A 108 8.35 -15.10 1.08
C PRO A 108 8.44 -16.50 1.68
N MET A 109 7.39 -16.89 2.42
CA MET A 109 7.40 -18.15 3.18
C MET A 109 7.56 -19.40 2.30
N GLN A 110 7.07 -19.39 1.07
CA GLN A 110 7.23 -20.50 0.12
C GLN A 110 8.69 -20.75 -0.29
N ASN A 111 9.56 -19.78 -0.08
CA ASN A 111 11.01 -19.91 -0.29
C ASN A 111 11.78 -20.17 1.02
N ASN A 112 11.09 -20.50 2.09
CA ASN A 112 11.65 -20.73 3.42
C ASN A 112 10.99 -21.95 4.09
N LEU A 113 10.77 -23.01 3.31
CA LEU A 113 10.03 -24.19 3.77
C LEU A 113 10.74 -24.99 4.87
N ARG A 114 12.06 -24.83 5.04
CA ARG A 114 12.83 -25.48 6.12
C ARG A 114 12.40 -25.08 7.53
N PHE A 115 11.63 -23.99 7.69
CA PHE A 115 11.11 -23.55 8.98
C PHE A 115 9.88 -24.36 9.41
N PHE A 116 9.26 -25.12 8.49
CA PHE A 116 8.14 -25.99 8.75
C PHE A 116 8.58 -27.44 8.99
N GLU A 117 7.66 -28.26 9.47
CA GLU A 117 7.90 -29.70 9.59
C GLU A 117 8.16 -30.33 8.22
N ASP A 118 9.06 -31.34 8.18
CA ASP A 118 9.50 -32.00 6.93
C ASP A 118 8.36 -32.52 6.06
N ASN A 119 7.31 -33.06 6.68
CA ASN A 119 6.15 -33.56 5.96
C ASN A 119 5.34 -32.43 5.30
N LEU A 120 5.19 -31.27 5.94
CA LEU A 120 4.51 -30.11 5.38
C LEU A 120 5.34 -29.54 4.21
N ALA A 121 6.64 -29.36 4.41
CA ALA A 121 7.54 -28.87 3.36
C ALA A 121 7.54 -29.80 2.13
N ALA A 122 7.62 -31.11 2.35
CA ALA A 122 7.58 -32.09 1.27
C ALA A 122 6.22 -32.10 0.52
N GLN A 123 5.12 -31.97 1.22
CA GLN A 123 3.79 -31.88 0.61
C GLN A 123 3.65 -30.61 -0.21
N ALA A 124 4.03 -29.45 0.34
CA ALA A 124 4.00 -28.16 -0.35
C ALA A 124 4.83 -28.20 -1.66
N LEU A 125 6.05 -28.75 -1.62
CA LEU A 125 6.88 -28.89 -2.82
C LEU A 125 6.24 -29.80 -3.89
N GLN A 126 5.59 -30.91 -3.49
CA GLN A 126 4.90 -31.78 -4.42
C GLN A 126 3.70 -31.09 -5.08
N GLU A 127 2.94 -30.29 -4.31
CA GLU A 127 1.80 -29.56 -4.81
C GLU A 127 2.25 -28.44 -5.77
N MET A 128 3.26 -27.65 -5.42
CA MET A 128 3.85 -26.63 -6.28
C MET A 128 4.38 -27.23 -7.60
N ALA A 129 5.05 -28.38 -7.53
CA ALA A 129 5.57 -29.06 -8.72
C ALA A 129 4.46 -29.57 -9.66
N ARG A 130 3.30 -29.97 -9.13
CA ARG A 130 2.13 -30.35 -9.94
C ARG A 130 1.53 -29.11 -10.63
N GLY A 131 1.39 -28.00 -9.92
CA GLY A 131 0.86 -26.75 -10.45
C GLY A 131 1.74 -26.15 -11.54
N ASP A 132 3.05 -26.15 -11.39
CA ASP A 132 4.01 -25.62 -12.37
C ASP A 132 3.96 -26.42 -13.71
N ASN A 133 3.64 -27.69 -13.65
CA ASN A 133 3.50 -28.56 -14.82
C ASN A 133 2.07 -28.64 -15.37
N SER A 134 1.09 -27.97 -14.76
CA SER A 134 -0.32 -27.97 -15.22
C SER A 134 -0.54 -26.94 -16.33
N SER A 135 -1.25 -27.36 -17.39
CA SER A 135 -1.72 -26.47 -18.46
C SER A 135 -3.08 -25.85 -18.18
N GLU A 136 -3.63 -26.03 -16.99
CA GLU A 136 -4.92 -25.52 -16.59
C GLU A 136 -4.92 -23.98 -16.59
N GLU A 137 -5.91 -23.38 -17.25
CA GLU A 137 -6.13 -21.93 -17.20
C GLU A 137 -6.81 -21.56 -15.89
N VAL A 138 -6.48 -20.40 -15.36
CA VAL A 138 -7.02 -19.86 -14.11
C VAL A 138 -7.64 -18.49 -14.36
N GLU A 139 -8.82 -18.26 -13.81
CA GLU A 139 -9.57 -17.01 -14.00
C GLU A 139 -9.50 -16.10 -12.79
N THR A 140 -9.36 -16.68 -11.60
CA THR A 140 -9.37 -15.94 -10.34
C THR A 140 -8.02 -16.00 -9.61
N MET A 141 -7.80 -15.05 -8.70
CA MET A 141 -6.64 -15.06 -7.83
C MET A 141 -6.64 -16.29 -6.91
N TYR A 142 -7.82 -16.75 -6.48
CA TYR A 142 -7.99 -17.99 -5.73
C TYR A 142 -7.42 -19.20 -6.49
N GLU A 143 -7.90 -19.45 -7.71
CA GLU A 143 -7.46 -20.57 -8.55
C GLU A 143 -5.95 -20.48 -8.86
N TRP A 144 -5.46 -19.26 -9.06
CA TRP A 144 -4.04 -19.02 -9.32
C TRP A 144 -3.17 -19.42 -8.11
N MET A 145 -3.61 -19.07 -6.89
CA MET A 145 -2.87 -19.46 -5.67
C MET A 145 -2.90 -20.97 -5.47
N GLU A 146 -4.08 -21.59 -5.57
CA GLU A 146 -4.23 -23.05 -5.46
C GLU A 146 -3.33 -23.79 -6.46
N LYS A 147 -3.26 -23.28 -7.69
CA LYS A 147 -2.44 -23.88 -8.74
C LYS A 147 -0.94 -23.79 -8.42
N TYR A 148 -0.46 -22.63 -8.03
CA TYR A 148 0.99 -22.39 -7.96
C TYR A 148 1.60 -22.60 -6.58
N PHE A 149 0.85 -22.46 -5.50
CA PHE A 149 1.33 -22.71 -4.14
C PHE A 149 0.82 -24.02 -3.57
N GLY A 150 -0.27 -24.55 -4.10
CA GLY A 150 -0.93 -25.76 -3.63
C GLY A 150 -1.79 -25.57 -2.39
N PRO A 151 -2.72 -26.51 -2.12
CA PRO A 151 -3.66 -26.41 -1.01
C PRO A 151 -2.97 -26.24 0.35
N THR A 152 -1.85 -26.92 0.58
CA THR A 152 -1.16 -26.88 1.88
C THR A 152 -0.71 -25.46 2.26
N LEU A 153 -0.05 -24.74 1.35
CA LEU A 153 0.37 -23.37 1.62
C LEU A 153 -0.79 -22.38 1.55
N CYS A 154 -1.79 -22.67 0.72
CA CYS A 154 -3.00 -21.86 0.62
C CYS A 154 -3.79 -21.90 1.92
N GLU A 155 -4.09 -23.05 2.48
CA GLU A 155 -4.79 -23.18 3.75
C GLU A 155 -4.01 -22.59 4.93
N LEU A 156 -2.67 -22.76 4.91
CA LEU A 156 -1.81 -22.27 5.98
C LEU A 156 -1.71 -20.75 6.01
N PHE A 157 -1.61 -20.10 4.84
CA PHE A 157 -1.27 -18.67 4.77
C PHE A 157 -2.09 -17.90 3.76
N PHE A 158 -2.13 -18.32 2.49
CA PHE A 158 -2.65 -17.44 1.43
C PHE A 158 -4.16 -17.19 1.53
N HIS A 159 -4.95 -18.20 1.87
CA HIS A 159 -6.40 -18.03 2.04
C HIS A 159 -6.74 -17.13 3.21
N PRO A 160 -6.32 -17.40 4.46
CA PRO A 160 -6.65 -16.54 5.58
C PRO A 160 -6.09 -15.12 5.42
N PHE A 161 -4.90 -14.97 4.85
CA PHE A 161 -4.31 -13.66 4.60
C PHE A 161 -5.12 -12.87 3.58
N HIS A 162 -5.48 -13.46 2.43
CA HIS A 162 -6.22 -12.75 1.39
C HIS A 162 -7.67 -12.50 1.76
N GLU A 163 -8.28 -13.36 2.56
CA GLU A 163 -9.60 -13.11 3.12
C GLU A 163 -9.63 -11.81 3.93
N MET A 164 -8.64 -11.63 4.82
CA MET A 164 -8.51 -10.40 5.59
C MET A 164 -8.10 -9.20 4.73
N TYR A 165 -7.13 -9.39 3.82
CA TYR A 165 -6.54 -8.29 3.05
C TYR A 165 -7.46 -7.73 1.99
N THR A 166 -8.29 -8.56 1.37
CA THR A 166 -9.16 -8.18 0.25
C THR A 166 -10.65 -8.20 0.60
N ALA A 167 -11.01 -8.57 1.83
CA ALA A 167 -12.41 -8.76 2.25
C ALA A 167 -13.18 -9.72 1.30
N GLY A 168 -12.56 -10.84 0.92
CA GLY A 168 -13.15 -11.85 0.05
C GLY A 168 -13.01 -11.59 -1.46
N LEU A 169 -12.62 -10.39 -1.88
CA LEU A 169 -12.54 -10.05 -3.32
C LEU A 169 -11.53 -10.90 -4.11
N TRP A 170 -10.54 -11.50 -3.47
CA TRP A 170 -9.56 -12.36 -4.12
C TRP A 170 -10.15 -13.59 -4.82
N THR A 171 -11.35 -14.00 -4.44
CA THR A 171 -12.09 -15.08 -5.09
C THR A 171 -12.78 -14.66 -6.37
N GLU A 172 -12.90 -13.36 -6.64
CA GLU A 172 -13.61 -12.80 -7.80
C GLU A 172 -12.70 -12.04 -8.77
N ILE A 173 -11.55 -11.50 -8.29
CA ILE A 173 -10.62 -10.74 -9.12
C ILE A 173 -9.69 -11.63 -9.94
N ALA A 174 -9.23 -11.12 -11.07
CA ALA A 174 -8.24 -11.78 -11.90
C ALA A 174 -6.92 -12.00 -11.16
N PRO A 175 -6.13 -13.02 -11.55
CA PRO A 175 -4.81 -13.28 -10.96
C PRO A 175 -3.89 -12.08 -11.08
N GLN A 176 -3.07 -11.85 -10.07
CA GLN A 176 -1.94 -10.93 -10.18
C GLN A 176 -0.84 -11.56 -11.04
N ASP A 177 0.00 -10.71 -11.62
CA ASP A 177 1.16 -11.21 -12.36
C ASP A 177 2.25 -11.78 -11.42
N LYS A 178 3.12 -12.62 -11.98
CA LYS A 178 4.23 -13.25 -11.25
C LYS A 178 5.26 -12.24 -10.71
N TYR A 179 5.21 -11.00 -11.17
CA TYR A 179 6.09 -9.94 -10.68
C TYR A 179 5.72 -9.51 -9.24
N LYS A 180 4.44 -9.48 -8.93
CA LYS A 180 3.93 -9.11 -7.59
C LYS A 180 3.93 -10.29 -6.62
N SER A 181 3.67 -11.50 -7.13
CA SER A 181 3.65 -12.72 -6.33
C SER A 181 4.66 -13.72 -6.92
N PRO A 182 5.96 -13.59 -6.58
CA PRO A 182 6.98 -14.43 -7.17
C PRO A 182 6.78 -15.90 -6.80
N VAL A 183 6.62 -16.72 -7.84
CA VAL A 183 6.54 -18.18 -7.74
C VAL A 183 7.77 -18.76 -8.42
N SER A 184 8.53 -19.53 -7.68
CA SER A 184 9.71 -20.21 -8.19
C SER A 184 9.90 -21.52 -7.47
N LEU A 185 9.56 -22.63 -8.14
CA LEU A 185 9.77 -23.97 -7.62
C LEU A 185 11.25 -24.23 -7.28
N PRO A 186 12.25 -23.83 -8.11
CA PRO A 186 13.66 -23.96 -7.73
C PRO A 186 14.00 -23.27 -6.41
N LEU A 187 13.55 -22.04 -6.17
CA LEU A 187 13.79 -21.33 -4.91
C LEU A 187 13.05 -21.97 -3.73
N ALA A 188 11.86 -22.51 -3.95
CA ALA A 188 11.13 -23.23 -2.92
C ALA A 188 11.88 -24.54 -2.52
N ILE A 189 12.44 -25.25 -3.49
CA ILE A 189 13.28 -26.42 -3.23
C ILE A 189 14.55 -26.02 -2.47
N GLU A 190 15.27 -24.98 -2.90
CA GLU A 190 16.44 -24.46 -2.20
C GLU A 190 16.10 -24.08 -0.76
N GLY A 191 15.01 -23.32 -0.56
CA GLY A 191 14.55 -22.86 0.75
C GLY A 191 13.97 -23.92 1.67
N ALA A 192 13.81 -25.15 1.19
CA ALA A 192 13.54 -26.31 2.05
C ALA A 192 14.79 -26.86 2.73
N PHE A 193 16.00 -26.47 2.30
CA PHE A 193 17.27 -26.98 2.80
C PHE A 193 18.23 -25.89 3.26
N ASP A 194 18.15 -24.70 2.66
CA ASP A 194 19.12 -23.61 2.88
C ASP A 194 18.45 -22.23 2.86
N ASP A 195 19.25 -21.19 3.12
CA ASP A 195 18.83 -19.80 2.98
C ASP A 195 18.63 -19.44 1.51
N THR A 196 17.54 -18.72 1.24
CA THR A 196 17.30 -18.17 -0.09
C THR A 196 17.49 -16.65 -0.11
N PRO A 197 17.92 -16.08 -1.24
CA PRO A 197 18.06 -14.64 -1.36
C PRO A 197 16.68 -13.95 -1.28
N ALA A 198 16.67 -12.70 -0.81
CA ALA A 198 15.48 -11.85 -0.91
C ALA A 198 15.11 -11.66 -2.39
N VAL A 199 13.84 -11.91 -2.72
CA VAL A 199 13.34 -11.85 -4.10
C VAL A 199 12.11 -10.95 -4.20
N GLY A 200 11.85 -10.49 -5.42
CA GLY A 200 10.70 -9.65 -5.74
C GLY A 200 11.08 -8.18 -5.91
N TYR A 201 10.15 -7.43 -6.49
CA TYR A 201 10.33 -6.00 -6.79
C TYR A 201 10.54 -5.13 -5.55
N ASN A 202 10.19 -5.65 -4.39
CA ASN A 202 10.23 -4.98 -3.10
C ASN A 202 11.30 -5.55 -2.14
N ALA A 203 12.32 -6.24 -2.67
CA ALA A 203 13.44 -6.74 -1.87
C ALA A 203 14.26 -5.59 -1.24
N THR A 204 14.30 -4.44 -1.90
CA THR A 204 14.86 -3.19 -1.37
C THR A 204 13.87 -2.05 -1.52
N PHE A 205 13.95 -1.06 -0.64
CA PHE A 205 13.15 0.15 -0.72
C PHE A 205 13.92 1.37 -0.24
N ILE A 206 13.47 2.56 -0.65
CA ILE A 206 13.94 3.82 -0.10
C ILE A 206 12.83 4.45 0.74
N TYR A 207 13.25 5.21 1.75
CA TYR A 207 12.33 5.91 2.63
C TYR A 207 12.92 7.26 3.06
N PRO A 208 12.15 8.37 3.00
CA PRO A 208 12.61 9.68 3.45
C PRO A 208 12.91 9.68 4.96
N ARG A 209 14.06 10.24 5.36
CA ARG A 209 14.48 10.29 6.78
C ARG A 209 13.50 11.03 7.69
N GLU A 210 12.83 12.05 7.12
CA GLU A 210 11.86 12.88 7.84
C GLU A 210 10.42 12.32 7.78
N GLY A 211 10.23 11.11 7.22
CA GLY A 211 8.91 10.54 6.97
C GLY A 211 8.41 10.80 5.54
N LEU A 212 7.42 10.01 5.13
CA LEU A 212 6.93 10.04 3.75
C LEU A 212 6.23 11.36 3.39
N ASP A 213 5.63 12.03 4.37
CA ASP A 213 4.99 13.34 4.19
C ASP A 213 5.97 14.46 3.81
N ALA A 214 7.27 14.30 4.10
CA ALA A 214 8.30 15.26 3.68
C ALA A 214 8.32 15.42 2.15
N LEU A 215 8.16 14.33 1.40
CA LEU A 215 8.11 14.36 -0.06
C LEU A 215 6.87 15.12 -0.56
N SER A 216 5.70 14.85 0.00
CA SER A 216 4.47 15.54 -0.40
C SER A 216 4.52 17.04 -0.04
N ARG A 217 5.09 17.39 1.10
CA ARG A 217 5.30 18.80 1.52
C ARG A 217 6.25 19.53 0.58
N ARG A 218 7.34 18.90 0.14
CA ARG A 218 8.29 19.49 -0.81
C ARG A 218 7.65 19.74 -2.17
N LEU A 219 6.88 18.79 -2.69
CA LEU A 219 6.14 18.96 -3.93
C LEU A 219 5.07 20.06 -3.81
N ALA A 220 4.32 20.08 -2.71
CA ALA A 220 3.28 21.08 -2.46
C ALA A 220 3.85 22.50 -2.32
N ALA A 221 5.06 22.66 -1.78
CA ALA A 221 5.72 23.97 -1.67
C ALA A 221 6.00 24.62 -3.04
N GLY A 222 6.10 23.82 -4.11
CA GLY A 222 6.25 24.29 -5.50
C GLY A 222 4.94 24.27 -6.31
N THR A 223 3.79 24.10 -5.64
CA THR A 223 2.49 23.89 -6.29
C THR A 223 1.45 24.85 -5.71
N GLU A 224 0.55 25.38 -6.52
CA GLU A 224 -0.63 26.09 -6.02
C GLU A 224 -1.62 25.10 -5.44
N VAL A 225 -1.58 24.85 -4.12
CA VAL A 225 -2.54 23.99 -3.43
C VAL A 225 -3.56 24.83 -2.68
N ARG A 226 -4.84 24.61 -2.94
CA ARG A 226 -5.98 25.26 -2.29
C ARG A 226 -6.57 24.28 -1.28
N TYR A 227 -6.21 24.46 -0.02
CA TYR A 227 -6.66 23.64 1.09
C TYR A 227 -8.07 23.96 1.57
N GLY A 228 -8.70 23.05 2.33
CA GLY A 228 -10.07 23.20 2.82
C GLY A 228 -11.14 23.08 1.72
N LYS A 229 -10.77 22.62 0.54
CA LYS A 229 -11.63 22.50 -0.64
C LYS A 229 -12.04 21.04 -0.86
N ARG A 230 -12.94 20.55 -0.01
CA ARG A 230 -13.53 19.21 -0.16
C ARG A 230 -14.57 19.23 -1.27
N ALA A 231 -14.29 18.59 -2.38
CA ALA A 231 -15.27 18.37 -3.44
C ALA A 231 -16.43 17.51 -2.91
N VAL A 232 -17.66 17.93 -3.18
CA VAL A 232 -18.91 17.25 -2.78
C VAL A 232 -19.78 16.89 -3.97
N GLU A 233 -19.65 17.63 -5.07
CA GLU A 233 -20.39 17.40 -6.31
C GLU A 233 -19.53 17.84 -7.50
N VAL A 234 -19.56 17.08 -8.57
CA VAL A 234 -18.97 17.44 -9.86
C VAL A 234 -20.04 17.35 -10.92
N ASN A 235 -20.26 18.45 -11.65
CA ASN A 235 -21.20 18.48 -12.78
C ASN A 235 -20.41 18.48 -14.08
N PRO A 236 -20.33 17.36 -14.83
CA PRO A 236 -19.57 17.24 -16.06
C PRO A 236 -20.12 18.13 -17.18
N ASP A 237 -21.46 18.29 -17.28
CA ASP A 237 -22.10 19.05 -18.34
C ASP A 237 -21.86 20.55 -18.20
N ARG A 238 -21.93 21.06 -16.95
CA ARG A 238 -21.67 22.46 -16.64
C ARG A 238 -20.19 22.75 -16.39
N LYS A 239 -19.38 21.70 -16.33
CA LYS A 239 -17.95 21.77 -16.00
C LYS A 239 -17.70 22.56 -14.72
N THR A 240 -18.38 22.18 -13.65
CA THR A 240 -18.27 22.81 -12.33
C THR A 240 -18.04 21.77 -11.25
N VAL A 241 -17.20 22.11 -10.27
CA VAL A 241 -17.04 21.37 -9.01
C VAL A 241 -17.57 22.26 -7.88
N HIS A 242 -18.35 21.65 -6.96
CA HIS A 242 -18.84 22.29 -5.74
C HIS A 242 -18.08 21.76 -4.53
N PHE A 243 -17.73 22.65 -3.62
CA PHE A 243 -17.01 22.34 -2.41
C PHE A 243 -17.89 22.46 -1.17
N SER A 244 -17.54 21.75 -0.10
CA SER A 244 -18.28 21.71 1.16
C SER A 244 -18.35 23.06 1.87
N ASP A 245 -17.47 24.02 1.53
CA ASP A 245 -17.49 25.39 2.05
C ASP A 245 -18.49 26.31 1.32
N GLY A 246 -19.29 25.76 0.40
CA GLY A 246 -20.26 26.48 -0.42
C GLY A 246 -19.68 27.17 -1.65
N SER A 247 -18.37 27.15 -1.85
CA SER A 247 -17.75 27.69 -3.06
C SER A 247 -17.84 26.70 -4.23
N SER A 248 -17.62 27.21 -5.44
CA SER A 248 -17.55 26.38 -6.64
C SER A 248 -16.46 26.89 -7.56
N GLU A 249 -15.95 25.98 -8.41
CA GLU A 249 -14.92 26.30 -9.43
C GLU A 249 -15.39 25.78 -10.78
N ARG A 250 -15.08 26.52 -11.85
CA ARG A 250 -15.31 26.09 -13.23
C ARG A 250 -14.04 25.55 -13.83
N TYR A 251 -14.17 24.55 -14.69
CA TYR A 251 -13.04 23.95 -15.39
C TYR A 251 -13.40 23.64 -16.85
N GLU A 252 -12.41 23.53 -17.71
CA GLU A 252 -12.54 22.90 -19.03
C GLU A 252 -12.06 21.44 -18.98
N THR A 253 -11.04 21.17 -18.18
CA THR A 253 -10.52 19.81 -17.93
C THR A 253 -10.39 19.60 -16.42
N LEU A 254 -10.84 18.45 -15.96
CA LEU A 254 -10.72 17.99 -14.56
C LEU A 254 -9.83 16.78 -14.51
N ILE A 255 -8.78 16.84 -13.69
CA ILE A 255 -7.96 15.70 -13.32
C ILE A 255 -8.34 15.29 -11.90
N SER A 256 -8.87 14.09 -11.72
CA SER A 256 -9.19 13.57 -10.40
C SER A 256 -8.16 12.55 -9.94
N THR A 257 -7.62 12.73 -8.74
CA THR A 257 -6.80 11.75 -8.03
C THR A 257 -7.52 11.21 -6.79
N LEU A 258 -8.81 11.46 -6.70
CA LEU A 258 -9.69 10.94 -5.65
C LEU A 258 -9.99 9.45 -5.88
N PRO A 259 -10.39 8.71 -4.83
CA PRO A 259 -10.86 7.34 -5.01
C PRO A 259 -11.97 7.26 -6.06
N LEU A 260 -11.85 6.31 -7.01
CA LEU A 260 -12.74 6.23 -8.16
C LEU A 260 -14.21 6.10 -7.78
N ASN A 261 -14.54 5.28 -6.78
CA ASN A 261 -15.89 5.13 -6.26
C ASN A 261 -16.46 6.47 -5.78
N LYS A 262 -15.67 7.29 -5.08
CA LYS A 262 -16.11 8.63 -4.64
C LYS A 262 -16.30 9.59 -5.81
N MET A 263 -15.47 9.50 -6.82
CA MET A 263 -15.64 10.33 -8.03
C MET A 263 -16.91 9.95 -8.79
N VAL A 264 -17.18 8.65 -8.93
CA VAL A 264 -18.39 8.13 -9.58
C VAL A 264 -19.65 8.63 -8.86
N GLU A 265 -19.68 8.56 -7.52
CA GLU A 265 -20.76 9.12 -6.70
C GLU A 265 -20.96 10.63 -6.96
N MET A 266 -19.87 11.42 -6.96
CA MET A 266 -19.92 12.88 -7.10
C MET A 266 -20.40 13.34 -8.48
N ILE A 267 -20.13 12.57 -9.55
CA ILE A 267 -20.62 12.89 -10.89
C ILE A 267 -22.03 12.33 -11.16
N GLY A 268 -22.59 11.56 -10.24
CA GLY A 268 -23.89 10.93 -10.39
C GLY A 268 -23.95 9.86 -11.49
N LEU A 269 -22.82 9.19 -11.75
CA LEU A 269 -22.75 8.12 -12.76
C LEU A 269 -23.32 6.82 -12.16
N GLU A 270 -24.35 6.27 -12.80
CA GLU A 270 -24.83 4.94 -12.47
C GLU A 270 -23.90 3.89 -13.06
N VAL A 271 -23.29 3.09 -12.22
CA VAL A 271 -22.46 1.94 -12.60
C VAL A 271 -22.87 0.73 -11.78
N GLU A 272 -22.67 -0.45 -12.34
CA GLU A 272 -22.92 -1.68 -11.59
C GLU A 272 -22.02 -1.72 -10.34
N GLU A 273 -22.58 -2.10 -9.19
CA GLU A 273 -21.86 -2.15 -7.90
C GLU A 273 -20.60 -3.03 -7.99
N ARG A 274 -20.63 -4.07 -8.79
CA ARG A 274 -19.48 -4.96 -9.05
C ARG A 274 -18.36 -4.32 -9.88
N ALA A 275 -18.58 -3.18 -10.51
CA ALA A 275 -17.59 -2.57 -11.41
C ALA A 275 -16.41 -1.93 -10.66
N TYR A 276 -16.57 -1.61 -9.37
CA TYR A 276 -15.54 -0.92 -8.59
C TYR A 276 -15.52 -1.30 -7.09
N PRO A 277 -15.47 -2.59 -6.77
CA PRO A 277 -15.35 -2.99 -5.37
C PRO A 277 -14.05 -2.45 -4.78
N SER A 278 -14.08 -2.00 -3.54
CA SER A 278 -12.91 -1.50 -2.82
C SER A 278 -12.92 -1.96 -1.37
N PRO A 279 -11.88 -2.66 -0.91
CA PRO A 279 -11.75 -3.02 0.49
C PRO A 279 -11.39 -1.78 1.33
N SER A 280 -11.71 -1.84 2.60
CA SER A 280 -11.28 -0.87 3.61
C SER A 280 -10.21 -1.48 4.50
N VAL A 281 -9.18 -0.71 4.82
CA VAL A 281 -8.11 -1.14 5.72
C VAL A 281 -8.19 -0.35 7.02
N LEU A 282 -8.25 -1.04 8.16
CA LEU A 282 -8.12 -0.43 9.46
C LEU A 282 -6.63 -0.31 9.82
N VAL A 283 -6.17 0.90 10.06
CA VAL A 283 -4.81 1.17 10.53
C VAL A 283 -4.85 1.53 12.01
N VAL A 284 -4.13 0.77 12.85
CA VAL A 284 -3.94 1.05 14.26
C VAL A 284 -2.48 1.39 14.50
N ASN A 285 -2.20 2.63 14.86
CA ASN A 285 -0.85 3.10 15.16
C ASN A 285 -0.60 2.99 16.68
N ILE A 286 0.47 2.27 17.06
CA ILE A 286 0.82 1.99 18.45
C ILE A 286 2.25 2.48 18.71
N GLY A 287 2.41 3.40 19.65
CA GLY A 287 3.71 3.81 20.17
C GLY A 287 4.02 3.03 21.45
N ALA A 288 5.18 2.36 21.47
CA ALA A 288 5.60 1.56 22.62
C ALA A 288 7.14 1.59 22.78
N LYS A 289 7.62 1.30 23.98
CA LYS A 289 9.05 1.04 24.19
C LYS A 289 9.39 -0.34 23.63
N LYS A 290 10.50 -0.43 22.89
CA LYS A 290 11.00 -1.72 22.36
C LYS A 290 11.31 -2.65 23.53
N GLY A 291 10.65 -3.81 23.58
CA GLY A 291 10.93 -4.89 24.53
C GLY A 291 12.10 -5.77 24.07
N PRO A 292 12.61 -6.65 24.95
CA PRO A 292 13.69 -7.56 24.60
C PRO A 292 13.31 -8.57 23.52
N ASP A 293 12.05 -8.95 23.44
CA ASP A 293 11.53 -9.95 22.50
C ASP A 293 10.91 -9.32 21.24
N CYS A 294 11.11 -8.00 21.04
CA CYS A 294 10.61 -7.33 19.84
C CYS A 294 11.36 -7.85 18.61
N PRO A 295 10.67 -8.40 17.61
CA PRO A 295 11.31 -8.90 16.41
C PRO A 295 12.06 -7.80 15.66
N GLU A 296 13.12 -8.18 14.93
CA GLU A 296 13.92 -7.26 14.12
C GLU A 296 13.30 -7.02 12.74
N GLU A 297 12.24 -7.75 12.40
CA GLU A 297 11.52 -7.62 11.16
C GLU A 297 10.78 -6.28 11.11
N GLN A 298 10.83 -5.64 9.94
CA GLN A 298 10.13 -4.39 9.67
C GLN A 298 8.65 -4.62 9.35
N TRP A 299 8.29 -5.86 8.99
CA TRP A 299 6.96 -6.21 8.55
C TRP A 299 6.62 -7.67 8.91
N LEU A 300 5.53 -7.85 9.61
CA LEU A 300 5.01 -9.16 9.95
C LEU A 300 3.64 -9.39 9.30
N TYR A 301 3.51 -10.52 8.64
CA TYR A 301 2.22 -11.03 8.17
C TYR A 301 1.69 -12.02 9.20
N ILE A 302 0.48 -11.77 9.69
CA ILE A 302 -0.19 -12.65 10.66
C ILE A 302 -1.46 -13.17 9.99
N PRO A 303 -1.43 -14.38 9.40
CA PRO A 303 -2.56 -14.92 8.65
C PRO A 303 -3.70 -15.42 9.55
N GLU A 304 -3.40 -15.77 10.80
CA GLU A 304 -4.38 -16.24 11.75
C GLU A 304 -5.01 -15.06 12.49
N SER A 305 -6.36 -14.96 12.45
CA SER A 305 -7.06 -14.18 13.47
C SER A 305 -6.80 -14.86 14.81
N GLY A 306 -6.29 -14.12 15.79
CA GLY A 306 -6.07 -14.66 17.14
C GLY A 306 -7.31 -15.32 17.71
N PRO A 307 -7.16 -16.06 18.82
CA PRO A 307 -8.32 -16.63 19.49
C PRO A 307 -9.30 -15.50 19.86
N ASP A 308 -10.58 -15.80 19.68
CA ASP A 308 -11.75 -14.94 19.97
C ASP A 308 -11.62 -14.12 21.27
#